data_96d662c1bb037892efdb414d79334eb7
#
_entry.id   96d662c1bb037892efdb414d79334eb7
#
_cell.length_a   1.000
_cell.length_b   1.000
_cell.length_c   1.000
_cell.angle_alpha   90.00
_cell.angle_beta   90.00
_cell.angle_gamma   90.00
#
_symmetry.space_group_name_H-M   'P 1'
#
loop_
_entity.id
_entity.type
_entity.pdbx_description
1 polymer ?
#
loop_
_entity_poly.entity_id
_entity_poly.type
_entity_poly.pdbx_seq_one_letter_code
_entity_poly.pdbx_strand_id
1 'polypeptide(L)'
;FFENYAKNWDRDRKADDRVLSSFMELAAIRPGSAILDAGCGTGVLLPYLSAAAGDEGSVEGFDYSQQMIDVAKDKFSHLANVTFTTGNVLKYAFPRKHYDVVCCLNFYPHIAEHSRDVIRRLYEALVPGGMLLIMHDLPRQAVNAIHGGAPVLPPVDILEEKLISAGFSIVMAMDTDRFYFIKVVKAADEADFVYDDEEEQPAQAHAGTHHDHHHTETKRVLNRLSRITGHVEAIKRMIEDGRDCSDVLVQLAAVHSAIAGVSRVILKDHIDHCIVDAIHEGDAEAVENLKKAINTFVK
;
A
#
# COMPACT_ATOMS: atom_id res chain seq x y z
N PHE A 1 18.96 9.73 -19.95
CA PHE A 1 17.67 9.87 -20.63
C PHE A 1 16.93 11.10 -20.08
N PHE A 2 16.62 11.16 -18.79
CA PHE A 2 15.83 12.23 -18.16
C PHE A 2 16.50 13.61 -18.22
N GLU A 3 17.83 13.69 -18.10
CA GLU A 3 18.58 14.93 -18.13
C GLU A 3 18.39 15.76 -19.41
N ASN A 4 18.22 15.11 -20.56
CA ASN A 4 18.06 15.80 -21.85
C ASN A 4 16.60 16.08 -22.22
N TYR A 5 15.64 15.50 -21.48
CA TYR A 5 14.22 15.54 -21.82
C TYR A 5 13.39 16.48 -20.93
N ALA A 6 13.90 16.90 -19.78
CA ALA A 6 13.15 17.64 -18.75
C ALA A 6 12.38 18.85 -19.29
N LYS A 7 12.99 19.66 -20.17
CA LYS A 7 12.35 20.87 -20.75
C LYS A 7 11.16 20.58 -21.67
N ASN A 8 11.09 19.38 -22.25
CA ASN A 8 10.02 18.98 -23.16
C ASN A 8 9.05 17.97 -22.53
N TRP A 9 9.36 17.52 -21.31
CA TRP A 9 8.65 16.46 -20.63
C TRP A 9 7.14 16.71 -20.55
N ASP A 10 6.75 17.88 -20.07
CA ASP A 10 5.33 18.25 -19.89
C ASP A 10 4.57 18.43 -21.21
N ARG A 11 5.29 18.76 -22.29
CA ARG A 11 4.70 18.86 -23.63
C ARG A 11 4.40 17.49 -24.20
N ASP A 12 5.33 16.57 -24.02
CA ASP A 12 5.30 15.24 -24.64
C ASP A 12 4.51 14.23 -23.77
N ARG A 13 4.30 14.57 -22.50
CA ARG A 13 3.58 13.73 -21.53
C ARG A 13 2.65 14.57 -20.67
N LYS A 14 1.44 14.82 -21.18
CA LYS A 14 0.38 15.46 -20.39
C LYS A 14 -0.27 14.43 -19.49
N ALA A 15 -0.22 14.68 -18.18
CA ALA A 15 -1.06 13.95 -17.23
C ALA A 15 -2.54 14.35 -17.40
N ASP A 16 -3.44 13.41 -17.16
CA ASP A 16 -4.88 13.71 -17.13
C ASP A 16 -5.25 14.26 -15.74
N ASP A 17 -5.58 15.54 -15.67
CA ASP A 17 -5.98 16.22 -14.42
C ASP A 17 -7.14 15.52 -13.70
N ARG A 18 -8.05 14.85 -14.44
CA ARG A 18 -9.16 14.10 -13.84
C ARG A 18 -8.66 12.87 -13.10
N VAL A 19 -7.65 12.18 -13.67
CA VAL A 19 -7.03 11.02 -13.03
C VAL A 19 -6.26 11.46 -11.80
N LEU A 20 -5.48 12.56 -11.89
CA LEU A 20 -4.74 13.09 -10.73
C LEU A 20 -5.69 13.52 -9.61
N SER A 21 -6.78 14.20 -9.93
CA SER A 21 -7.80 14.58 -8.94
C SER A 21 -8.43 13.35 -8.29
N SER A 22 -8.76 12.30 -9.06
CA SER A 22 -9.25 11.03 -8.52
C SER A 22 -8.24 10.36 -7.60
N PHE A 23 -6.94 10.45 -7.92
CA PHE A 23 -5.90 9.92 -7.02
C PHE A 23 -5.86 10.65 -5.68
N MET A 24 -6.06 11.97 -5.66
CA MET A 24 -6.11 12.73 -4.41
C MET A 24 -7.35 12.40 -3.56
N GLU A 25 -8.50 12.20 -4.21
CA GLU A 25 -9.71 11.73 -3.52
C GLU A 25 -9.50 10.33 -2.90
N LEU A 26 -8.93 9.38 -3.67
CA LEU A 26 -8.62 8.04 -3.19
C LEU A 26 -7.52 8.04 -2.11
N ALA A 27 -6.56 8.94 -2.22
CA ALA A 27 -5.49 9.09 -1.24
C ALA A 27 -6.04 9.57 0.11
N ALA A 28 -7.01 10.48 0.10
CA ALA A 28 -7.61 11.08 1.30
C ALA A 28 -6.52 11.58 2.27
N ILE A 29 -5.61 12.42 1.76
CA ILE A 29 -4.51 13.00 2.52
C ILE A 29 -5.08 13.97 3.56
N ARG A 30 -4.59 13.90 4.79
CA ARG A 30 -5.02 14.81 5.87
C ARG A 30 -4.28 16.15 5.77
N PRO A 31 -4.95 17.27 5.98
CA PRO A 31 -4.27 18.55 6.18
C PRO A 31 -3.22 18.45 7.31
N GLY A 32 -2.13 19.18 7.17
CA GLY A 32 -0.99 19.13 8.12
C GLY A 32 -0.02 17.98 7.86
N SER A 33 -0.25 17.10 6.86
CA SER A 33 0.63 15.98 6.56
C SER A 33 2.00 16.42 6.03
N ALA A 34 3.05 15.72 6.45
CA ALA A 34 4.37 15.76 5.83
C ALA A 34 4.41 14.73 4.68
N ILE A 35 4.63 15.20 3.45
CA ILE A 35 4.50 14.41 2.23
C ILE A 35 5.83 14.35 1.48
N LEU A 36 6.22 13.14 1.04
CA LEU A 36 7.30 12.92 0.09
C LEU A 36 6.72 12.55 -1.27
N ASP A 37 7.04 13.31 -2.32
CA ASP A 37 6.77 12.94 -3.72
C ASP A 37 8.05 12.32 -4.31
N ALA A 38 8.17 11.01 -4.22
CA ALA A 38 9.34 10.26 -4.64
C ALA A 38 9.31 10.00 -6.16
N GLY A 39 10.28 10.57 -6.87
CA GLY A 39 10.30 10.60 -8.33
C GLY A 39 9.37 11.69 -8.88
N CYS A 40 9.38 12.88 -8.29
CA CYS A 40 8.46 13.97 -8.61
C CYS A 40 8.58 14.50 -10.05
N GLY A 41 9.70 14.21 -10.75
CA GLY A 41 9.98 14.71 -12.09
C GLY A 41 9.88 16.22 -12.16
N THR A 42 9.12 16.73 -13.13
CA THR A 42 8.84 18.16 -13.30
C THR A 42 7.76 18.70 -12.38
N GLY A 43 7.31 17.90 -11.38
CA GLY A 43 6.44 18.33 -10.30
C GLY A 43 4.95 18.33 -10.60
N VAL A 44 4.46 17.48 -11.52
CA VAL A 44 3.06 17.46 -11.94
C VAL A 44 2.09 17.24 -10.78
N LEU A 45 2.49 16.48 -9.75
CA LEU A 45 1.66 16.17 -8.58
C LEU A 45 1.77 17.24 -7.48
N LEU A 46 2.84 18.05 -7.46
CA LEU A 46 3.11 18.99 -6.37
C LEU A 46 1.99 19.99 -6.06
N PRO A 47 1.27 20.60 -7.03
CA PRO A 47 0.15 21.48 -6.71
C PRO A 47 -0.98 20.78 -5.96
N TYR A 48 -1.28 19.54 -6.32
CA TYR A 48 -2.31 18.73 -5.66
C TYR A 48 -1.91 18.35 -4.24
N LEU A 49 -0.64 17.94 -4.06
CA LEU A 49 -0.11 17.58 -2.75
C LEU A 49 0.00 18.80 -1.84
N SER A 50 0.45 19.93 -2.37
CA SER A 50 0.51 21.20 -1.63
C SER A 50 -0.86 21.63 -1.12
N ALA A 51 -1.89 21.56 -2.00
CA ALA A 51 -3.26 21.87 -1.62
C ALA A 51 -3.81 20.87 -0.58
N ALA A 52 -3.51 19.57 -0.72
CA ALA A 52 -3.97 18.54 0.22
C ALA A 52 -3.29 18.66 1.59
N ALA A 53 -1.99 18.98 1.63
CA ALA A 53 -1.24 19.20 2.86
C ALA A 53 -1.70 20.48 3.61
N GLY A 54 -2.13 21.50 2.86
CA GLY A 54 -2.51 22.79 3.42
C GLY A 54 -1.33 23.57 3.99
N ASP A 55 -1.62 24.71 4.64
CA ASP A 55 -0.59 25.64 5.12
C ASP A 55 0.28 25.08 6.26
N GLU A 56 -0.25 24.16 7.05
CA GLU A 56 0.44 23.52 8.16
C GLU A 56 1.20 22.25 7.77
N GLY A 57 0.98 21.74 6.56
CA GLY A 57 1.68 20.58 6.04
C GLY A 57 2.91 20.96 5.21
N SER A 58 3.65 19.94 4.79
CA SER A 58 4.85 20.12 3.96
C SER A 58 4.92 19.08 2.85
N VAL A 59 5.49 19.46 1.71
CA VAL A 59 5.73 18.58 0.58
C VAL A 59 7.19 18.65 0.18
N GLU A 60 7.86 17.50 0.11
CA GLU A 60 9.21 17.38 -0.44
C GLU A 60 9.12 16.69 -1.81
N GLY A 61 9.42 17.43 -2.89
CA GLY A 61 9.62 16.87 -4.22
C GLY A 61 11.04 16.32 -4.34
N PHE A 62 11.16 15.01 -4.53
CA PHE A 62 12.43 14.30 -4.63
C PHE A 62 12.58 13.64 -6.00
N ASP A 63 13.69 13.89 -6.70
CA ASP A 63 14.00 13.25 -7.97
C ASP A 63 15.50 12.97 -8.12
N TYR A 64 15.86 11.99 -8.98
CA TYR A 64 17.23 11.67 -9.30
C TYR A 64 17.86 12.74 -10.21
N SER A 65 17.08 13.34 -11.11
CA SER A 65 17.55 14.28 -12.13
C SER A 65 17.51 15.72 -11.62
N GLN A 66 18.67 16.38 -11.59
CA GLN A 66 18.78 17.79 -11.24
C GLN A 66 17.95 18.65 -12.21
N GLN A 67 17.94 18.32 -13.51
CA GLN A 67 17.20 19.10 -14.51
C GLN A 67 15.67 19.00 -14.31
N MET A 68 15.16 17.83 -13.87
CA MET A 68 13.75 17.69 -13.48
C MET A 68 13.42 18.58 -12.29
N ILE A 69 14.28 18.57 -11.28
CA ILE A 69 14.13 19.42 -10.08
C ILE A 69 14.20 20.91 -10.43
N ASP A 70 15.11 21.32 -11.34
CA ASP A 70 15.20 22.71 -11.77
C ASP A 70 13.89 23.16 -12.46
N VAL A 71 13.34 22.36 -13.36
CA VAL A 71 12.03 22.63 -13.99
C VAL A 71 10.90 22.67 -12.96
N ALA A 72 10.87 21.74 -12.00
CA ALA A 72 9.88 21.72 -10.94
C ALA A 72 9.96 22.99 -10.06
N LYS A 73 11.17 23.43 -9.70
CA LYS A 73 11.42 24.68 -8.97
C LYS A 73 10.94 25.90 -9.74
N ASP A 74 11.28 26.01 -11.02
CA ASP A 74 10.87 27.13 -11.88
C ASP A 74 9.35 27.26 -11.94
N LYS A 75 8.63 26.12 -11.93
CA LYS A 75 7.17 26.09 -11.99
C LYS A 75 6.50 26.35 -10.64
N PHE A 76 7.04 25.80 -9.57
CA PHE A 76 6.33 25.64 -8.28
C PHE A 76 7.04 26.22 -7.06
N SER A 77 8.11 27.02 -7.23
CA SER A 77 8.77 27.76 -6.13
C SER A 77 7.86 28.75 -5.40
N HIS A 78 6.72 29.11 -5.99
CA HIS A 78 5.72 29.94 -5.38
C HIS A 78 4.85 29.21 -4.32
N LEU A 79 4.89 27.86 -4.28
CA LEU A 79 4.19 27.06 -3.27
C LEU A 79 5.03 27.08 -1.99
N ALA A 80 4.56 27.79 -0.97
CA ALA A 80 5.33 28.06 0.25
C ALA A 80 5.66 26.80 1.07
N ASN A 81 4.83 25.76 0.98
CA ASN A 81 4.98 24.50 1.71
C ASN A 81 5.70 23.41 0.90
N VAL A 82 6.29 23.76 -0.27
CA VAL A 82 7.01 22.80 -1.14
C VAL A 82 8.51 23.03 -1.08
N THR A 83 9.24 21.95 -0.85
CA THR A 83 10.71 21.89 -0.93
C THR A 83 11.17 20.92 -2.00
N PHE A 84 12.43 21.00 -2.43
CA PHE A 84 12.95 20.21 -3.54
C PHE A 84 14.31 19.61 -3.21
N THR A 85 14.45 18.31 -3.41
CA THR A 85 15.68 17.56 -3.14
C THR A 85 16.09 16.74 -4.36
N THR A 86 17.36 16.81 -4.73
CA THR A 86 17.93 15.95 -5.79
C THR A 86 18.70 14.81 -5.13
N GLY A 87 18.46 13.56 -5.56
CA GLY A 87 19.19 12.43 -5.04
C GLY A 87 18.82 11.08 -5.64
N ASN A 88 19.65 10.10 -5.36
CA ASN A 88 19.36 8.71 -5.71
C ASN A 88 18.60 8.04 -4.56
N VAL A 89 17.39 7.58 -4.81
CA VAL A 89 16.50 6.95 -3.80
C VAL A 89 17.15 5.75 -3.10
N LEU A 90 18.07 5.03 -3.79
CA LEU A 90 18.81 3.90 -3.22
C LEU A 90 19.93 4.31 -2.26
N LYS A 91 20.40 5.57 -2.34
CA LYS A 91 21.56 6.06 -1.58
C LYS A 91 21.20 7.19 -0.62
N TYR A 92 20.12 7.92 -0.89
CA TYR A 92 19.69 9.05 -0.09
C TYR A 92 19.26 8.61 1.31
N ALA A 93 19.73 9.32 2.33
CA ALA A 93 19.37 9.04 3.73
C ALA A 93 18.08 9.78 4.09
N PHE A 94 16.93 9.23 3.71
CA PHE A 94 15.65 9.77 4.15
C PHE A 94 15.57 9.80 5.69
N PRO A 95 15.00 10.87 6.26
CA PRO A 95 14.73 10.88 7.70
C PRO A 95 13.76 9.73 8.06
N ARG A 96 14.06 9.03 9.16
CA ARG A 96 13.22 7.90 9.60
C ARG A 96 11.97 8.41 10.31
N LYS A 97 10.83 7.74 10.09
CA LYS A 97 9.55 8.06 10.74
C LYS A 97 9.22 9.54 10.63
N HIS A 98 9.29 10.08 9.45
CA HIS A 98 9.14 11.52 9.20
C HIS A 98 7.92 11.86 8.35
N TYR A 99 7.65 11.08 7.31
CA TYR A 99 6.57 11.38 6.39
C TYR A 99 5.28 10.65 6.79
N ASP A 100 4.16 11.36 6.73
CA ASP A 100 2.82 10.79 6.86
C ASP A 100 2.40 10.10 5.57
N VAL A 101 2.85 10.64 4.44
CA VAL A 101 2.52 10.14 3.10
C VAL A 101 3.76 10.10 2.21
N VAL A 102 3.93 9.00 1.50
CA VAL A 102 4.88 8.89 0.38
C VAL A 102 4.10 8.62 -0.89
N CYS A 103 4.27 9.48 -1.90
CA CYS A 103 3.68 9.35 -3.23
C CYS A 103 4.73 8.87 -4.23
N CYS A 104 4.35 7.94 -5.11
CA CYS A 104 5.14 7.42 -6.21
C CYS A 104 4.29 7.46 -7.49
N LEU A 105 4.22 8.62 -8.16
CA LEU A 105 3.49 8.75 -9.42
C LEU A 105 4.41 8.40 -10.60
N ASN A 106 4.02 7.41 -11.40
CA ASN A 106 4.78 6.95 -12.58
C ASN A 106 6.25 6.57 -12.30
N PHE A 107 6.55 6.23 -11.05
CA PHE A 107 7.90 6.01 -10.55
C PHE A 107 8.32 4.53 -10.54
N TYR A 108 7.38 3.62 -10.27
CA TYR A 108 7.68 2.20 -10.04
C TYR A 108 8.49 1.52 -11.18
N PRO A 109 8.22 1.73 -12.47
CA PRO A 109 9.01 1.12 -13.56
C PRO A 109 10.51 1.43 -13.50
N HIS A 110 10.87 2.61 -13.00
CA HIS A 110 12.27 3.06 -12.91
C HIS A 110 13.04 2.43 -11.76
N ILE A 111 12.32 1.81 -10.82
CA ILE A 111 12.89 1.13 -9.66
C ILE A 111 12.61 -0.38 -9.64
N ALA A 112 11.99 -0.93 -10.68
CA ALA A 112 11.47 -2.30 -10.72
C ALA A 112 12.53 -3.34 -10.30
N GLU A 113 13.77 -3.22 -10.78
CA GLU A 113 14.90 -4.10 -10.46
C GLU A 113 15.35 -4.01 -8.99
N HIS A 114 15.15 -2.85 -8.37
CA HIS A 114 15.54 -2.54 -6.99
C HIS A 114 14.33 -2.27 -6.08
N SER A 115 13.13 -2.64 -6.53
CA SER A 115 11.87 -2.28 -5.86
C SER A 115 11.83 -2.69 -4.39
N ARG A 116 12.41 -3.85 -4.02
CA ARG A 116 12.49 -4.30 -2.63
C ARG A 116 13.25 -3.31 -1.73
N ASP A 117 14.43 -2.85 -2.17
CA ASP A 117 15.26 -1.94 -1.39
C ASP A 117 14.63 -0.56 -1.29
N VAL A 118 14.02 -0.07 -2.39
CA VAL A 118 13.32 1.22 -2.40
C VAL A 118 12.09 1.16 -1.48
N ILE A 119 11.23 0.15 -1.62
CA ILE A 119 10.05 -0.03 -0.76
C ILE A 119 10.44 -0.05 0.72
N ARG A 120 11.51 -0.78 1.08
CA ARG A 120 12.01 -0.82 2.46
C ARG A 120 12.46 0.56 2.95
N ARG A 121 13.19 1.34 2.14
CA ARG A 121 13.63 2.70 2.50
C ARG A 121 12.46 3.65 2.70
N LEU A 122 11.46 3.60 1.82
CA LEU A 122 10.25 4.39 1.94
C LEU A 122 9.42 3.96 3.17
N TYR A 123 9.39 2.65 3.47
CA TYR A 123 8.78 2.14 4.71
C TYR A 123 9.46 2.71 5.97
N GLU A 124 10.80 2.75 5.99
CA GLU A 124 11.55 3.31 7.12
C GLU A 124 11.33 4.81 7.29
N ALA A 125 11.14 5.54 6.17
CA ALA A 125 10.89 6.98 6.17
C ALA A 125 9.47 7.36 6.64
N LEU A 126 8.50 6.46 6.48
CA LEU A 126 7.11 6.66 6.94
C LEU A 126 7.00 6.58 8.47
N VAL A 127 6.16 7.44 9.03
CA VAL A 127 5.68 7.32 10.43
C VAL A 127 4.87 6.03 10.61
N PRO A 128 4.70 5.50 11.82
CA PRO A 128 3.69 4.48 12.11
C PRO A 128 2.30 4.97 11.68
N GLY A 129 1.53 4.13 10.97
CA GLY A 129 0.25 4.54 10.38
C GLY A 129 0.36 5.40 9.12
N GLY A 130 1.57 5.78 8.69
CA GLY A 130 1.80 6.51 7.46
C GLY A 130 1.49 5.68 6.21
N MET A 131 1.18 6.33 5.09
CA MET A 131 0.75 5.66 3.87
C MET A 131 1.76 5.78 2.72
N LEU A 132 1.87 4.72 1.91
CA LEU A 132 2.56 4.73 0.62
C LEU A 132 1.51 4.60 -0.49
N LEU A 133 1.62 5.49 -1.49
CA LEU A 133 0.78 5.51 -2.69
C LEU A 133 1.65 5.17 -3.91
N ILE A 134 1.29 4.13 -4.65
CA ILE A 134 1.91 3.78 -5.93
C ILE A 134 0.87 4.00 -7.02
N MET A 135 1.12 4.97 -7.89
CA MET A 135 0.14 5.50 -8.83
C MET A 135 0.70 5.55 -10.25
N HIS A 136 -0.11 5.19 -11.23
CA HIS A 136 0.16 5.44 -12.65
C HIS A 136 -1.09 5.98 -13.32
N ASP A 137 -0.95 7.10 -14.01
CA ASP A 137 -2.03 7.78 -14.75
C ASP A 137 -2.37 7.12 -16.09
N LEU A 138 -1.76 5.98 -16.37
CA LEU A 138 -2.03 5.09 -17.50
C LEU A 138 -2.30 3.67 -16.99
N PRO A 139 -3.07 2.87 -17.76
CA PRO A 139 -3.26 1.47 -17.44
C PRO A 139 -1.94 0.69 -17.54
N ARG A 140 -1.79 -0.34 -16.73
CA ARG A 140 -0.57 -1.16 -16.61
C ARG A 140 -0.02 -1.64 -17.96
N GLN A 141 -0.90 -2.09 -18.87
CA GLN A 141 -0.48 -2.56 -20.19
C GLN A 141 0.18 -1.43 -21.01
N ALA A 142 -0.37 -0.21 -20.95
CA ALA A 142 0.20 0.95 -21.63
C ALA A 142 1.55 1.34 -21.02
N VAL A 143 1.68 1.31 -19.68
CA VAL A 143 2.95 1.54 -19.00
C VAL A 143 4.00 0.53 -19.45
N ASN A 144 3.68 -0.75 -19.46
CA ASN A 144 4.62 -1.80 -19.90
C ASN A 144 4.96 -1.67 -21.41
N ALA A 145 4.01 -1.27 -22.25
CA ALA A 145 4.25 -1.06 -23.68
C ALA A 145 5.25 0.10 -23.94
N ILE A 146 5.14 1.21 -23.20
CA ILE A 146 6.07 2.34 -23.25
C ILE A 146 7.50 1.90 -22.90
N HIS A 147 7.65 0.91 -22.01
CA HIS A 147 8.92 0.33 -21.58
C HIS A 147 9.34 -0.89 -22.44
N GLY A 148 8.96 -0.91 -23.72
CA GLY A 148 9.36 -1.95 -24.67
C GLY A 148 8.69 -3.32 -24.45
N GLY A 149 7.57 -3.34 -23.76
CA GLY A 149 6.81 -4.57 -23.45
C GLY A 149 7.37 -5.37 -22.26
N ALA A 150 8.43 -4.88 -21.61
CA ALA A 150 8.92 -5.50 -20.38
C ALA A 150 7.87 -5.35 -19.27
N PRO A 151 7.64 -6.39 -18.42
CA PRO A 151 6.65 -6.33 -17.35
C PRO A 151 7.17 -5.55 -16.13
N VAL A 152 7.57 -4.28 -16.35
CA VAL A 152 8.17 -3.41 -15.31
C VAL A 152 7.17 -2.97 -14.26
N LEU A 153 5.88 -2.85 -14.62
CA LEU A 153 4.77 -2.67 -13.69
C LEU A 153 4.00 -4.00 -13.58
N PRO A 154 4.10 -4.71 -12.45
CA PRO A 154 3.45 -6.00 -12.28
C PRO A 154 1.94 -5.83 -12.04
N PRO A 155 1.14 -6.90 -12.21
CA PRO A 155 -0.23 -6.95 -11.71
C PRO A 155 -0.31 -6.58 -10.22
N VAL A 156 -1.45 -6.04 -9.78
CA VAL A 156 -1.61 -5.55 -8.39
C VAL A 156 -1.37 -6.64 -7.35
N ASP A 157 -1.85 -7.86 -7.57
CA ASP A 157 -1.67 -9.01 -6.66
C ASP A 157 -0.19 -9.32 -6.40
N ILE A 158 0.64 -9.27 -7.44
CA ILE A 158 2.09 -9.48 -7.32
C ILE A 158 2.78 -8.35 -6.54
N LEU A 159 2.33 -7.10 -6.75
CA LEU A 159 2.90 -5.97 -6.01
C LEU A 159 2.40 -5.92 -4.56
N GLU A 160 1.14 -6.29 -4.32
CA GLU A 160 0.58 -6.46 -2.97
C GLU A 160 1.42 -7.43 -2.13
N GLU A 161 1.79 -8.59 -2.68
CA GLU A 161 2.64 -9.57 -1.97
C GLU A 161 3.99 -8.98 -1.55
N LYS A 162 4.62 -8.19 -2.43
CA LYS A 162 5.88 -7.50 -2.11
C LYS A 162 5.69 -6.45 -1.01
N LEU A 163 4.60 -5.68 -1.06
CA LEU A 163 4.29 -4.65 -0.07
C LEU A 163 3.94 -5.25 1.30
N ILE A 164 3.17 -6.33 1.32
CA ILE A 164 2.86 -7.09 2.54
C ILE A 164 4.16 -7.66 3.14
N SER A 165 5.04 -8.22 2.32
CA SER A 165 6.33 -8.75 2.77
C SER A 165 7.26 -7.67 3.34
N ALA A 166 7.08 -6.42 2.92
CA ALA A 166 7.79 -5.25 3.45
C ALA A 166 7.17 -4.67 4.74
N GLY A 167 6.04 -5.22 5.22
CA GLY A 167 5.39 -4.82 6.46
C GLY A 167 4.19 -3.89 6.29
N PHE A 168 3.75 -3.62 5.05
CA PHE A 168 2.56 -2.82 4.80
C PHE A 168 1.27 -3.63 4.90
N SER A 169 0.18 -2.95 5.23
CA SER A 169 -1.20 -3.43 5.09
C SER A 169 -1.83 -2.79 3.86
N ILE A 170 -2.46 -3.60 3.00
CA ILE A 170 -3.14 -3.10 1.80
C ILE A 170 -4.46 -2.44 2.21
N VAL A 171 -4.67 -1.20 1.80
CA VAL A 171 -5.93 -0.46 1.97
C VAL A 171 -6.76 -0.53 0.70
N MET A 172 -6.11 -0.32 -0.45
CA MET A 172 -6.76 -0.32 -1.75
C MET A 172 -5.78 -0.70 -2.85
N ALA A 173 -6.21 -1.50 -3.82
CA ALA A 173 -5.43 -1.83 -5.01
C ALA A 173 -6.35 -1.92 -6.23
N MET A 174 -6.00 -1.20 -7.30
CA MET A 174 -6.79 -1.06 -8.51
C MET A 174 -5.88 -1.15 -9.74
N ASP A 175 -6.14 -2.14 -10.62
CA ASP A 175 -5.53 -2.28 -11.95
C ASP A 175 -6.66 -2.17 -12.97
N THR A 176 -6.88 -0.97 -13.48
CA THR A 176 -8.01 -0.64 -14.35
C THR A 176 -7.57 -0.45 -15.80
N ASP A 177 -8.52 -0.25 -16.69
CA ASP A 177 -8.27 0.12 -18.10
C ASP A 177 -7.90 1.61 -18.29
N ARG A 178 -7.86 2.38 -17.20
CA ARG A 178 -7.54 3.83 -17.23
C ARG A 178 -6.30 4.18 -16.42
N PHE A 179 -6.11 3.56 -15.26
CA PHE A 179 -5.02 3.89 -14.33
C PHE A 179 -4.68 2.68 -13.45
N TYR A 180 -3.56 2.79 -12.74
CA TYR A 180 -3.11 1.85 -11.74
C TYR A 180 -2.91 2.56 -10.41
N PHE A 181 -3.46 2.03 -9.32
CA PHE A 181 -3.42 2.68 -8.02
C PHE A 181 -3.29 1.64 -6.89
N ILE A 182 -2.32 1.84 -6.01
CA ILE A 182 -2.19 1.07 -4.77
C ILE A 182 -2.00 2.04 -3.61
N LYS A 183 -2.80 1.87 -2.57
CA LYS A 183 -2.68 2.54 -1.27
C LYS A 183 -2.41 1.50 -0.20
N VAL A 184 -1.30 1.68 0.51
CA VAL A 184 -0.92 0.82 1.64
C VAL A 184 -0.55 1.67 2.84
N VAL A 185 -0.69 1.11 4.03
CA VAL A 185 -0.40 1.77 5.31
C VAL A 185 0.67 0.97 6.03
N LYS A 186 1.66 1.68 6.58
CA LYS A 186 2.63 1.11 7.52
C LYS A 186 1.92 0.73 8.81
N ALA A 187 2.13 -0.48 9.31
CA ALA A 187 1.58 -0.88 10.60
C ALA A 187 2.00 0.12 11.70
N ALA A 188 1.07 0.46 12.59
CA ALA A 188 1.40 1.19 13.81
C ALA A 188 2.44 0.40 14.62
N ASP A 189 3.36 1.10 15.29
CA ASP A 189 4.30 0.42 16.21
C ASP A 189 3.49 -0.24 17.33
N GLU A 190 3.86 -1.45 17.74
CA GLU A 190 3.16 -2.23 18.80
C GLU A 190 3.04 -1.47 20.15
N ALA A 191 3.81 -0.40 20.34
CA ALA A 191 3.81 0.42 21.54
C ALA A 191 2.59 1.37 21.70
N ASP A 192 1.83 1.61 20.61
CA ASP A 192 0.66 2.50 20.66
C ASP A 192 -0.64 1.78 21.05
N PHE A 193 -0.61 0.46 21.21
CA PHE A 193 -1.71 -0.33 21.75
C PHE A 193 -1.39 -0.75 23.18
N VAL A 194 -1.77 0.10 24.13
CA VAL A 194 -1.85 -0.31 25.54
C VAL A 194 -2.98 -1.31 25.66
N TYR A 195 -2.63 -2.60 25.80
CA TYR A 195 -3.57 -3.63 26.21
C TYR A 195 -3.74 -3.48 27.73
N ASP A 196 -4.93 -3.16 28.17
CA ASP A 196 -5.35 -3.52 29.51
C ASP A 196 -5.44 -5.04 29.56
N ASP A 197 -4.45 -5.68 30.18
CA ASP A 197 -4.45 -7.11 30.51
C ASP A 197 -5.46 -7.34 31.65
N GLU A 198 -6.74 -7.39 31.33
CA GLU A 198 -7.70 -8.09 32.20
C GLU A 198 -7.68 -9.58 31.81
N GLU A 199 -7.17 -10.38 32.75
CA GLU A 199 -7.12 -11.85 32.66
C GLU A 199 -8.51 -12.44 32.44
N GLU A 200 -8.87 -12.79 31.20
CA GLU A 200 -10.00 -13.69 30.92
C GLU A 200 -9.57 -15.14 31.04
N GLN A 201 -10.23 -15.86 31.94
CA GLN A 201 -10.08 -17.28 32.16
C GLN A 201 -10.45 -18.09 30.89
N PRO A 202 -9.77 -19.22 30.63
CA PRO A 202 -9.98 -19.98 29.41
C PRO A 202 -11.36 -20.65 29.40
N ALA A 203 -12.17 -20.35 28.37
CA ALA A 203 -13.41 -21.03 28.10
C ALA A 203 -13.15 -22.50 27.71
N GLN A 204 -13.92 -23.41 28.28
CA GLN A 204 -13.82 -24.86 28.10
C GLN A 204 -14.05 -25.28 26.65
N ALA A 205 -13.14 -26.07 26.11
CA ALA A 205 -13.19 -26.62 24.76
C ALA A 205 -14.29 -27.67 24.62
N HIS A 206 -15.18 -27.49 23.63
CA HIS A 206 -16.05 -28.56 23.14
C HIS A 206 -15.24 -29.52 22.26
N ALA A 207 -15.28 -30.80 22.61
CA ALA A 207 -14.65 -31.89 21.88
C ALA A 207 -15.41 -32.15 20.57
N GLY A 208 -14.83 -31.70 19.43
CA GLY A 208 -15.16 -32.17 18.10
C GLY A 208 -13.98 -32.94 17.57
N THR A 209 -14.20 -34.02 16.83
CA THR A 209 -13.20 -34.88 16.22
C THR A 209 -12.32 -34.05 15.25
N HIS A 210 -11.17 -33.62 15.71
CA HIS A 210 -10.19 -32.91 14.92
C HIS A 210 -9.13 -33.89 14.41
N HIS A 211 -8.97 -33.98 13.08
CA HIS A 211 -7.70 -34.34 12.51
C HIS A 211 -6.66 -33.28 12.97
N ASP A 212 -5.58 -33.74 13.53
CA ASP A 212 -4.51 -32.91 14.11
C ASP A 212 -3.71 -32.23 12.99
N HIS A 213 -4.27 -31.14 12.43
CA HIS A 213 -3.61 -30.37 11.40
C HIS A 213 -2.63 -29.39 12.05
N HIS A 214 -1.35 -29.71 11.99
CA HIS A 214 -0.28 -28.84 12.45
C HIS A 214 -0.12 -27.66 11.47
N HIS A 215 -0.89 -26.58 11.67
CA HIS A 215 -0.72 -25.34 10.92
C HIS A 215 0.49 -24.56 11.45
N THR A 216 1.51 -24.42 10.63
CA THR A 216 2.75 -23.69 10.98
C THR A 216 2.51 -22.18 11.18
N GLU A 217 1.48 -21.62 10.54
CA GLU A 217 1.14 -20.20 10.56
C GLU A 217 0.07 -19.82 11.62
N THR A 218 -0.39 -20.75 12.47
CA THR A 218 -1.51 -20.53 13.41
C THR A 218 -1.31 -19.28 14.27
N LYS A 219 -0.14 -19.12 14.91
CA LYS A 219 0.15 -17.96 15.76
C LYS A 219 0.10 -16.65 14.98
N ARG A 220 0.60 -16.63 13.75
CA ARG A 220 0.60 -15.48 12.85
C ARG A 220 -0.81 -15.11 12.40
N VAL A 221 -1.64 -16.11 12.12
CA VAL A 221 -3.07 -15.93 11.76
C VAL A 221 -3.84 -15.35 12.95
N LEU A 222 -3.67 -15.90 14.15
CA LEU A 222 -4.33 -15.41 15.37
C LEU A 222 -3.95 -13.95 15.68
N ASN A 223 -2.67 -13.61 15.59
CA ASN A 223 -2.22 -12.22 15.79
C ASN A 223 -2.83 -11.25 14.76
N ARG A 224 -2.98 -11.68 13.49
CA ARG A 224 -3.64 -10.86 12.46
C ARG A 224 -5.14 -10.69 12.75
N LEU A 225 -5.81 -11.75 13.18
CA LEU A 225 -7.24 -11.69 13.55
C LEU A 225 -7.46 -10.77 14.75
N SER A 226 -6.62 -10.83 15.78
CA SER A 226 -6.69 -9.92 16.93
C SER A 226 -6.54 -8.45 16.51
N ARG A 227 -5.63 -8.14 15.59
CA ARG A 227 -5.50 -6.78 15.02
C ARG A 227 -6.76 -6.34 14.27
N ILE A 228 -7.36 -7.24 13.48
CA ILE A 228 -8.61 -6.98 12.76
C ILE A 228 -9.74 -6.69 13.76
N THR A 229 -9.84 -7.46 14.82
CA THR A 229 -10.84 -7.23 15.88
C THR A 229 -10.68 -5.85 16.52
N GLY A 230 -9.45 -5.49 16.91
CA GLY A 230 -9.17 -4.14 17.43
C GLY A 230 -9.50 -3.02 16.43
N HIS A 231 -9.26 -3.24 15.14
CA HIS A 231 -9.62 -2.27 14.10
C HIS A 231 -11.15 -2.13 13.94
N VAL A 232 -11.90 -3.25 13.99
CA VAL A 232 -13.37 -3.23 13.96
C VAL A 232 -13.93 -2.46 15.15
N GLU A 233 -13.38 -2.66 16.35
CA GLU A 233 -13.77 -1.90 17.54
C GLU A 233 -13.45 -0.40 17.43
N ALA A 234 -12.34 -0.05 16.79
CA ALA A 234 -12.03 1.35 16.49
C ALA A 234 -13.06 1.98 15.52
N ILE A 235 -13.46 1.24 14.48
CA ILE A 235 -14.51 1.69 13.54
C ILE A 235 -15.84 1.88 14.26
N LYS A 236 -16.21 0.97 15.17
CA LYS A 236 -17.42 1.09 15.99
C LYS A 236 -17.40 2.41 16.78
N ARG A 237 -16.30 2.74 17.44
CA ARG A 237 -16.14 4.03 18.14
C ARG A 237 -16.25 5.21 17.18
N MET A 238 -15.67 5.14 15.98
CA MET A 238 -15.81 6.22 14.99
C MET A 238 -17.27 6.49 14.61
N ILE A 239 -18.08 5.45 14.50
CA ILE A 239 -19.53 5.57 14.22
C ILE A 239 -20.26 6.17 15.43
N GLU A 240 -19.96 5.70 16.64
CA GLU A 240 -20.53 6.21 17.90
C GLU A 240 -20.18 7.70 18.11
N ASP A 241 -18.98 8.11 17.74
CA ASP A 241 -18.48 9.49 17.81
C ASP A 241 -19.00 10.40 16.68
N GLY A 242 -19.81 9.88 15.75
CA GLY A 242 -20.38 10.64 14.64
C GLY A 242 -19.35 11.09 13.60
N ARG A 243 -18.27 10.32 13.39
CA ARG A 243 -17.25 10.59 12.37
C ARG A 243 -17.86 10.56 10.98
N ASP A 244 -17.21 11.25 10.04
CA ASP A 244 -17.66 11.29 8.64
C ASP A 244 -17.74 9.88 8.03
N CYS A 245 -18.80 9.63 7.26
CA CYS A 245 -19.05 8.32 6.64
C CYS A 245 -17.92 7.90 5.69
N SER A 246 -17.28 8.83 5.02
CA SER A 246 -16.13 8.56 4.14
C SER A 246 -14.94 8.02 4.93
N ASP A 247 -14.64 8.58 6.10
CA ASP A 247 -13.58 8.08 6.99
C ASP A 247 -13.88 6.65 7.46
N VAL A 248 -15.14 6.40 7.84
CA VAL A 248 -15.60 5.08 8.27
C VAL A 248 -15.49 4.05 7.14
N LEU A 249 -15.92 4.43 5.92
CA LEU A 249 -15.84 3.53 4.76
C LEU A 249 -14.40 3.17 4.38
N VAL A 250 -13.45 4.12 4.50
CA VAL A 250 -12.03 3.86 4.28
C VAL A 250 -11.50 2.83 5.28
N GLN A 251 -11.89 2.94 6.56
CA GLN A 251 -11.47 1.99 7.59
C GLN A 251 -12.12 0.61 7.38
N LEU A 252 -13.38 0.55 6.97
CA LEU A 252 -14.05 -0.70 6.61
C LEU A 252 -13.38 -1.40 5.43
N ALA A 253 -12.95 -0.64 4.40
CA ALA A 253 -12.19 -1.19 3.28
C ALA A 253 -10.84 -1.78 3.73
N ALA A 254 -10.16 -1.13 4.68
CA ALA A 254 -8.92 -1.64 5.27
C ALA A 254 -9.14 -2.95 6.02
N VAL A 255 -10.21 -3.06 6.82
CA VAL A 255 -10.59 -4.30 7.52
C VAL A 255 -10.91 -5.40 6.52
N HIS A 256 -11.67 -5.11 5.48
CA HIS A 256 -12.00 -6.07 4.43
C HIS A 256 -10.73 -6.63 3.75
N SER A 257 -9.79 -5.76 3.38
CA SER A 257 -8.50 -6.17 2.81
C SER A 257 -7.66 -7.01 3.78
N ALA A 258 -7.66 -6.65 5.07
CA ALA A 258 -6.94 -7.39 6.10
C ALA A 258 -7.53 -8.82 6.28
N ILE A 259 -8.86 -8.96 6.27
CA ILE A 259 -9.55 -10.26 6.31
C ILE A 259 -9.16 -11.10 5.10
N ALA A 260 -9.22 -10.54 3.89
CA ALA A 260 -8.81 -11.21 2.67
C ALA A 260 -7.34 -11.67 2.72
N GLY A 261 -6.45 -10.86 3.33
CA GLY A 261 -5.06 -11.21 3.57
C GLY A 261 -4.88 -12.40 4.52
N VAL A 262 -5.65 -12.47 5.61
CA VAL A 262 -5.65 -13.62 6.53
C VAL A 262 -6.10 -14.89 5.82
N SER A 263 -7.16 -14.79 5.04
CA SER A 263 -7.71 -15.92 4.33
C SER A 263 -6.77 -16.50 3.29
N ARG A 264 -6.02 -15.63 2.57
CA ARG A 264 -4.95 -16.07 1.65
C ARG A 264 -3.85 -16.85 2.38
N VAL A 265 -3.46 -16.42 3.59
CA VAL A 265 -2.45 -17.14 4.39
C VAL A 265 -2.95 -18.51 4.80
N ILE A 266 -4.20 -18.58 5.31
CA ILE A 266 -4.82 -19.86 5.70
C ILE A 266 -4.94 -20.80 4.50
N LEU A 267 -5.42 -20.28 3.36
CA LEU A 267 -5.58 -21.06 2.14
C LEU A 267 -4.24 -21.60 1.64
N LYS A 268 -3.21 -20.74 1.63
CA LYS A 268 -1.86 -21.14 1.23
C LYS A 268 -1.30 -22.23 2.14
N ASP A 269 -1.37 -22.03 3.45
CA ASP A 269 -0.89 -23.00 4.44
C ASP A 269 -1.63 -24.35 4.30
N HIS A 270 -2.94 -24.30 4.04
CA HIS A 270 -3.75 -25.50 3.80
C HIS A 270 -3.40 -26.22 2.49
N ILE A 271 -3.10 -25.48 1.42
CA ILE A 271 -2.65 -26.05 0.14
C ILE A 271 -1.25 -26.69 0.32
N ASP A 272 -0.32 -25.95 0.94
CA ASP A 272 1.08 -26.36 1.02
C ASP A 272 1.28 -27.60 1.92
N HIS A 273 0.40 -27.86 2.89
CA HIS A 273 0.51 -28.96 3.84
C HIS A 273 -0.62 -29.99 3.70
N CYS A 274 -1.89 -29.59 3.94
CA CYS A 274 -2.97 -30.56 4.03
C CYS A 274 -3.36 -31.18 2.68
N ILE A 275 -3.31 -30.42 1.57
CA ILE A 275 -3.69 -30.93 0.26
C ILE A 275 -2.61 -31.79 -0.37
N VAL A 276 -1.35 -31.44 -0.16
CA VAL A 276 -0.24 -32.28 -0.62
C VAL A 276 -0.31 -33.64 0.07
N ASP A 277 -0.57 -33.68 1.37
CA ASP A 277 -0.72 -34.93 2.12
C ASP A 277 -1.95 -35.71 1.67
N ALA A 278 -3.11 -35.04 1.52
CA ALA A 278 -4.36 -35.65 1.06
C ALA A 278 -4.23 -36.28 -0.34
N ILE A 279 -3.49 -35.64 -1.26
CA ILE A 279 -3.21 -36.20 -2.59
C ILE A 279 -2.30 -37.44 -2.49
N HIS A 280 -1.31 -37.42 -1.61
CA HIS A 280 -0.42 -38.58 -1.39
C HIS A 280 -1.15 -39.75 -0.75
N GLU A 281 -2.12 -39.49 0.12
CA GLU A 281 -2.93 -40.51 0.81
C GLU A 281 -4.17 -40.93 0.01
N GLY A 282 -4.47 -40.27 -1.10
CA GLY A 282 -5.63 -40.55 -1.97
C GLY A 282 -6.97 -40.10 -1.39
N ASP A 283 -6.97 -39.11 -0.47
CA ASP A 283 -8.17 -38.57 0.16
C ASP A 283 -8.90 -37.59 -0.78
N ALA A 284 -9.81 -38.15 -1.59
CA ALA A 284 -10.61 -37.37 -2.53
C ALA A 284 -11.61 -36.41 -1.84
N GLU A 285 -12.03 -36.71 -0.60
CA GLU A 285 -12.99 -35.90 0.15
C GLU A 285 -12.34 -34.59 0.64
N ALA A 286 -11.11 -34.63 1.12
CA ALA A 286 -10.35 -33.45 1.51
C ALA A 286 -10.13 -32.49 0.33
N VAL A 287 -9.81 -33.02 -0.86
CA VAL A 287 -9.66 -32.23 -2.10
C VAL A 287 -10.98 -31.57 -2.50
N GLU A 288 -12.12 -32.27 -2.40
CA GLU A 288 -13.41 -31.70 -2.76
C GLU A 288 -13.89 -30.64 -1.76
N ASN A 289 -13.60 -30.81 -0.48
CA ASN A 289 -13.90 -29.81 0.56
C ASN A 289 -13.10 -28.52 0.34
N LEU A 290 -11.83 -28.60 -0.05
CA LEU A 290 -11.06 -27.43 -0.42
C LEU A 290 -11.63 -26.71 -1.66
N LYS A 291 -12.01 -27.41 -2.71
CA LYS A 291 -12.65 -26.80 -3.88
C LYS A 291 -13.92 -26.02 -3.47
N LYS A 292 -14.75 -26.57 -2.58
CA LYS A 292 -15.91 -25.87 -2.06
C LYS A 292 -15.52 -24.60 -1.27
N ALA A 293 -14.51 -24.68 -0.42
CA ALA A 293 -14.00 -23.53 0.33
C ALA A 293 -13.49 -22.43 -0.62
N ILE A 294 -12.66 -22.77 -1.62
CA ILE A 294 -12.17 -21.83 -2.62
C ILE A 294 -13.32 -21.17 -3.37
N ASN A 295 -14.29 -21.96 -3.87
CA ASN A 295 -15.46 -21.43 -4.59
C ASN A 295 -16.33 -20.49 -3.75
N THR A 296 -16.38 -20.69 -2.43
CA THR A 296 -17.09 -19.79 -1.51
C THR A 296 -16.32 -18.48 -1.30
N PHE A 297 -15.00 -18.55 -1.40
CA PHE A 297 -14.10 -17.42 -1.13
C PHE A 297 -13.89 -16.51 -2.34
N VAL A 298 -13.97 -17.05 -3.56
CA VAL A 298 -13.77 -16.33 -4.84
C VAL A 298 -15.03 -15.60 -5.32
N LYS A 299 -16.18 -15.80 -4.62
CA LYS A 299 -17.40 -15.01 -4.88
C LYS A 299 -17.39 -13.68 -4.17
#